data_23d7bc785c3000198f61b1ed809b905c
#
_entry.id   23d7bc785c3000198f61b1ed809b905c
#
_cell.length_a   1.000
_cell.length_b   1.000
_cell.length_c   1.000
_cell.angle_alpha   90.00
_cell.angle_beta   90.00
_cell.angle_gamma   90.00
#
_symmetry.space_group_name_H-M   'P 1'
#
loop_
_entity.id
_entity.type
_entity.pdbx_description
1 polymer ?
#
loop_
_entity_poly.entity_id
_entity_poly.type
_entity_poly.pdbx_seq_one_letter_code
_entity_poly.pdbx_strand_id
1 'polypeptide(L)'
;VFTATAPDDSVSSMHIEELVARMPEVGRNLVTVYRRLRDATEELEAYRSHATTETSLPAERPMPFEEVRDFFYDRNNYIGELDIAAERMFAQSGMTVGGLDVQLSALMHERFGVRVVIDADLPAHAKRSYDPETKVLRIAQWLLLGQRAFQIATQLALVSQPELLSAIVATDDQLTPESRGVARIGLANYFAGAFLLPYREFHSAAAELHYDIDLLARRFEVGFETVCHRLSTLQRPQLRGVPFIFVRTDKAGNISKRQSATAFHFSRVGGSCPLWVVHDAFAQPGRIVTQVAQMPDGRSYFWLAKTTAPEGQGYLGQHKSFAIGLGCDLMHADKLVYSTGITLDDPSTAVPIGAGCKICNRSACAQRAFPYLGGRVAVNENTGSGLPYSPVTEVV
;
A
#
# COMPACT_ATOMS: atom_id res chain seq x y z
N VAL A 1 17.30 -10.99 5.37
CA VAL A 1 18.30 -9.92 5.20
C VAL A 1 19.70 -10.49 5.41
N PHE A 2 19.98 -11.19 6.50
CA PHE A 2 21.33 -11.69 6.83
C PHE A 2 21.80 -12.89 6.01
N THR A 3 20.89 -13.62 5.35
CA THR A 3 21.24 -14.83 4.58
C THR A 3 21.44 -14.59 3.08
N ALA A 4 21.11 -13.38 2.58
CA ALA A 4 21.08 -13.12 1.13
C ALA A 4 22.32 -12.40 0.57
N THR A 5 23.30 -12.01 1.40
CA THR A 5 24.36 -11.07 0.98
C THR A 5 25.79 -11.58 1.04
N ALA A 6 26.04 -12.82 1.47
CA ALA A 6 27.40 -13.35 1.49
C ALA A 6 27.45 -14.81 1.02
N PRO A 7 28.19 -15.13 -0.06
CA PRO A 7 28.30 -16.50 -0.55
C PRO A 7 29.09 -17.42 0.40
N ASP A 8 29.93 -16.89 1.29
CA ASP A 8 30.84 -17.69 2.12
C ASP A 8 30.78 -17.46 3.65
N ASP A 9 30.05 -16.45 4.14
CA ASP A 9 29.86 -16.21 5.58
C ASP A 9 28.36 -16.21 5.92
N SER A 10 27.73 -17.37 5.90
CA SER A 10 26.34 -17.49 6.34
C SER A 10 26.25 -17.26 7.85
N VAL A 11 25.73 -16.12 8.27
CA VAL A 11 25.32 -15.89 9.65
C VAL A 11 24.32 -16.97 10.02
N SER A 12 24.64 -17.82 10.98
CA SER A 12 23.76 -18.93 11.36
C SER A 12 22.43 -18.40 11.91
N SER A 13 21.35 -19.16 11.72
CA SER A 13 20.02 -18.82 12.26
C SER A 13 20.09 -18.56 13.76
N MET A 14 20.94 -19.26 14.48
CA MET A 14 21.17 -19.08 15.91
C MET A 14 21.75 -17.70 16.27
N HIS A 15 22.66 -17.16 15.47
CA HIS A 15 23.18 -15.80 15.68
C HIS A 15 22.13 -14.74 15.40
N ILE A 16 21.23 -14.97 14.43
CA ILE A 16 20.11 -14.06 14.13
C ILE A 16 19.11 -14.07 15.28
N GLU A 17 18.77 -15.24 15.81
CA GLU A 17 17.87 -15.38 16.96
C GLU A 17 18.47 -14.71 18.22
N GLU A 18 19.77 -14.88 18.46
CA GLU A 18 20.47 -14.25 19.57
C GLU A 18 20.49 -12.73 19.43
N LEU A 19 20.76 -12.20 18.22
CA LEU A 19 20.69 -10.76 17.94
C LEU A 19 19.32 -10.19 18.21
N VAL A 20 18.27 -10.88 17.74
CA VAL A 20 16.87 -10.44 17.93
C VAL A 20 16.48 -10.50 19.40
N ALA A 21 16.91 -11.53 20.12
CA ALA A 21 16.57 -11.72 21.53
C ALA A 21 17.31 -10.74 22.45
N ARG A 22 18.61 -10.51 22.22
CA ARG A 22 19.48 -9.72 23.11
C ARG A 22 19.59 -8.25 22.73
N MET A 23 19.49 -7.92 21.44
CA MET A 23 19.69 -6.57 20.91
C MET A 23 18.65 -6.21 19.84
N PRO A 24 17.34 -6.19 20.17
CA PRO A 24 16.27 -5.97 19.19
C PRO A 24 16.37 -4.62 18.47
N GLU A 25 16.90 -3.58 19.15
CA GLU A 25 17.14 -2.27 18.55
C GLU A 25 18.22 -2.31 17.45
N VAL A 26 19.31 -3.07 17.70
CA VAL A 26 20.38 -3.24 16.71
C VAL A 26 19.84 -4.00 15.49
N GLY A 27 19.04 -5.04 15.71
CA GLY A 27 18.38 -5.77 14.62
C GLY A 27 17.48 -4.88 13.78
N ARG A 28 16.66 -4.03 14.41
CA ARG A 28 15.80 -3.05 13.73
C ARG A 28 16.63 -2.03 12.93
N ASN A 29 17.67 -1.48 13.53
CA ASN A 29 18.55 -0.52 12.87
C ASN A 29 19.27 -1.12 11.67
N LEU A 30 19.78 -2.36 11.77
CA LEU A 30 20.40 -3.05 10.64
C LEU A 30 19.44 -3.29 9.49
N VAL A 31 18.21 -3.69 9.78
CA VAL A 31 17.16 -3.83 8.75
C VAL A 31 16.86 -2.47 8.10
N THR A 32 16.82 -1.40 8.89
CA THR A 32 16.57 -0.05 8.38
C THR A 32 17.71 0.44 7.51
N VAL A 33 18.97 0.25 7.94
CA VAL A 33 20.16 0.63 7.16
C VAL A 33 20.24 -0.17 5.86
N TYR A 34 19.98 -1.48 5.90
CA TYR A 34 19.96 -2.31 4.70
C TYR A 34 18.88 -1.84 3.70
N ARG A 35 17.70 -1.49 4.19
CA ARG A 35 16.63 -0.95 3.35
C ARG A 35 17.04 0.37 2.70
N ARG A 36 17.61 1.30 3.47
CA ARG A 36 18.10 2.59 2.95
C ARG A 36 19.21 2.40 1.93
N LEU A 37 20.15 1.48 2.17
CA LEU A 37 21.22 1.17 1.20
C LEU A 37 20.63 0.63 -0.10
N ARG A 38 19.68 -0.28 -0.03
CA ARG A 38 19.03 -0.83 -1.22
C ARG A 38 18.23 0.21 -1.98
N ASP A 39 17.49 1.06 -1.27
CA ASP A 39 16.73 2.17 -1.86
C ASP A 39 17.68 3.17 -2.56
N ALA A 40 18.80 3.53 -1.92
CA ALA A 40 19.81 4.40 -2.51
C ALA A 40 20.48 3.77 -3.75
N THR A 41 20.70 2.44 -3.73
CA THR A 41 21.25 1.73 -4.90
C THR A 41 20.26 1.77 -6.06
N GLU A 42 18.97 1.56 -5.82
CA GLU A 42 17.93 1.65 -6.85
C GLU A 42 17.79 3.07 -7.41
N GLU A 43 17.87 4.08 -6.55
CA GLU A 43 17.89 5.49 -6.98
C GLU A 43 19.11 5.77 -7.87
N LEU A 44 20.29 5.33 -7.46
CA LEU A 44 21.51 5.48 -8.25
C LEU A 44 21.41 4.78 -9.62
N GLU A 45 20.81 3.60 -9.66
CA GLU A 45 20.56 2.87 -10.91
C GLU A 45 19.53 3.59 -11.80
N ALA A 46 18.50 4.19 -11.18
CA ALA A 46 17.57 5.06 -11.89
C ALA A 46 18.29 6.25 -12.52
N TYR A 47 19.14 6.96 -11.77
CA TYR A 47 19.94 8.08 -12.28
C TYR A 47 20.85 7.64 -13.42
N ARG A 48 21.54 6.51 -13.31
CA ARG A 48 22.38 5.97 -14.37
C ARG A 48 21.59 5.63 -15.63
N SER A 49 20.37 5.14 -15.51
CA SER A 49 19.51 4.85 -16.68
C SER A 49 18.98 6.11 -17.36
N HIS A 50 18.88 7.24 -16.66
CA HIS A 50 18.49 8.53 -17.21
C HIS A 50 19.69 9.36 -17.73
N ALA A 51 20.88 9.17 -17.16
CA ALA A 51 22.09 9.92 -17.53
C ALA A 51 22.63 9.60 -18.93
N THR A 52 22.09 8.59 -19.62
CA THR A 52 22.39 8.31 -21.04
C THR A 52 21.61 9.21 -22.01
N THR A 53 20.69 10.04 -21.51
CA THR A 53 20.00 11.05 -22.32
C THR A 53 20.56 12.41 -21.88
N GLU A 54 21.24 13.09 -22.77
CA GLU A 54 21.93 14.38 -22.57
C GLU A 54 21.02 15.46 -21.97
N THR A 55 20.84 15.46 -20.68
CA THR A 55 20.47 16.64 -19.90
C THR A 55 20.81 16.36 -18.44
N SER A 56 21.82 17.01 -17.91
CA SER A 56 22.15 17.03 -16.48
C SER A 56 21.03 17.72 -15.70
N LEU A 57 20.01 16.94 -15.30
CA LEU A 57 19.07 17.40 -14.29
C LEU A 57 19.78 17.36 -12.94
N PRO A 58 19.64 18.40 -12.11
CA PRO A 58 20.16 18.37 -10.74
C PRO A 58 19.55 17.18 -10.00
N ALA A 59 20.31 16.61 -9.05
CA ALA A 59 19.82 15.51 -8.19
C ALA A 59 18.43 15.86 -7.68
N GLU A 60 17.40 15.20 -8.23
CA GLU A 60 16.02 15.47 -7.87
C GLU A 60 15.85 15.09 -6.41
N ARG A 61 15.42 16.06 -5.60
CA ARG A 61 14.97 15.78 -4.22
C ARG A 61 13.81 14.78 -4.32
N PRO A 62 13.67 13.86 -3.34
CA PRO A 62 12.54 12.96 -3.30
C PRO A 62 11.23 13.75 -3.49
N MET A 63 10.34 13.24 -4.32
CA MET A 63 9.06 13.90 -4.55
C MET A 63 8.24 13.90 -3.25
N PRO A 64 7.43 14.93 -2.97
CA PRO A 64 6.68 15.02 -1.71
C PRO A 64 5.86 13.77 -1.37
N PHE A 65 5.34 13.06 -2.36
CA PHE A 65 4.61 11.82 -2.14
C PHE A 65 5.52 10.65 -1.70
N GLU A 66 6.80 10.67 -2.05
CA GLU A 66 7.78 9.64 -1.64
C GLU A 66 8.17 9.84 -0.19
N GLU A 67 8.46 11.08 0.23
CA GLU A 67 8.72 11.41 1.64
C GLU A 67 7.53 11.01 2.53
N VAL A 68 6.31 11.32 2.09
CA VAL A 68 5.09 10.95 2.85
C VAL A 68 4.88 9.43 2.89
N ARG A 69 5.18 8.73 1.80
CA ARG A 69 5.13 7.27 1.78
C ARG A 69 6.09 6.68 2.81
N ASP A 70 7.34 7.17 2.85
CA ASP A 70 8.37 6.69 3.76
C ASP A 70 7.99 7.04 5.22
N PHE A 71 7.39 8.21 5.47
CA PHE A 71 6.81 8.59 6.75
C PHE A 71 5.80 7.56 7.30
N PHE A 72 4.89 7.07 6.46
CA PHE A 72 3.93 6.01 6.88
C PHE A 72 4.60 4.64 7.00
N TYR A 73 5.54 4.34 6.13
CA TYR A 73 6.25 3.07 6.12
C TYR A 73 7.09 2.86 7.39
N ASP A 74 7.83 3.87 7.84
CA ASP A 74 8.64 3.82 9.05
C ASP A 74 7.80 3.57 10.32
N ARG A 75 6.51 3.88 10.25
CA ARG A 75 5.51 3.64 11.30
C ARG A 75 4.71 2.34 11.10
N ASN A 76 5.14 1.47 10.18
CA ASN A 76 4.41 0.24 9.79
C ASN A 76 2.93 0.52 9.46
N ASN A 77 2.62 1.67 8.88
CA ASN A 77 1.27 2.16 8.57
C ASN A 77 0.31 2.22 9.78
N TYR A 78 0.80 2.20 10.99
CA TYR A 78 -0.01 2.32 12.21
C TYR A 78 0.33 3.61 12.96
N ILE A 79 -0.66 4.50 13.06
CA ILE A 79 -0.57 5.76 13.78
C ILE A 79 -1.46 5.67 15.02
N GLY A 80 -0.86 5.21 16.14
CA GLY A 80 -1.59 4.84 17.34
C GLY A 80 -2.44 5.97 17.93
N GLU A 81 -1.89 7.16 17.96
CA GLU A 81 -2.55 8.36 18.50
C GLU A 81 -3.84 8.70 17.73
N LEU A 82 -3.79 8.63 16.39
CA LEU A 82 -4.95 8.89 15.54
C LEU A 82 -5.98 7.76 15.62
N ASP A 83 -5.50 6.52 15.69
CA ASP A 83 -6.38 5.35 15.79
C ASP A 83 -7.18 5.38 17.10
N ILE A 84 -6.52 5.67 18.22
CA ILE A 84 -7.16 5.81 19.53
C ILE A 84 -8.12 7.02 19.54
N ALA A 85 -7.71 8.15 18.96
CA ALA A 85 -8.56 9.33 18.88
C ALA A 85 -9.84 9.07 18.06
N ALA A 86 -9.70 8.38 16.91
CA ALA A 86 -10.83 8.03 16.05
C ALA A 86 -11.80 7.04 16.76
N GLU A 87 -11.28 5.97 17.34
CA GLU A 87 -12.07 4.96 18.08
C GLU A 87 -12.81 5.59 19.27
N ARG A 88 -12.12 6.46 20.03
CA ARG A 88 -12.72 7.20 21.14
C ARG A 88 -13.82 8.14 20.68
N MET A 89 -13.58 8.90 19.61
CA MET A 89 -14.56 9.84 19.09
C MET A 89 -15.79 9.10 18.55
N PHE A 90 -15.62 7.99 17.87
CA PHE A 90 -16.71 7.14 17.41
C PHE A 90 -17.58 6.68 18.58
N ALA A 91 -16.98 6.12 19.62
CA ALA A 91 -17.70 5.65 20.82
C ALA A 91 -18.42 6.80 21.55
N GLN A 92 -17.77 7.96 21.71
CA GLN A 92 -18.36 9.13 22.37
C GLN A 92 -19.48 9.80 21.58
N SER A 93 -19.56 9.56 20.27
CA SER A 93 -20.63 10.10 19.46
C SER A 93 -21.87 9.22 19.45
N GLY A 94 -21.84 8.05 20.08
CA GLY A 94 -22.96 7.10 20.05
C GLY A 94 -23.25 6.55 18.66
N MET A 95 -22.29 6.63 17.73
CA MET A 95 -22.47 6.17 16.36
C MET A 95 -22.45 4.63 16.31
N THR A 96 -23.15 4.12 15.33
CA THR A 96 -23.21 2.69 15.03
C THR A 96 -22.74 2.45 13.60
N VAL A 97 -22.24 1.25 13.32
CA VAL A 97 -21.86 0.85 11.97
C VAL A 97 -23.11 0.83 11.08
N GLY A 98 -22.98 1.39 9.86
CA GLY A 98 -24.10 1.57 8.92
C GLY A 98 -24.64 3.00 8.89
N GLY A 99 -25.00 3.50 7.71
CA GLY A 99 -25.55 4.85 7.52
C GLY A 99 -24.61 5.97 7.99
N LEU A 100 -23.30 5.76 7.93
CA LEU A 100 -22.30 6.66 8.51
C LEU A 100 -22.24 8.03 7.84
N ASP A 101 -22.61 8.17 6.58
CA ASP A 101 -22.67 9.45 5.89
C ASP A 101 -23.70 10.41 6.51
N VAL A 102 -24.87 9.89 6.92
CA VAL A 102 -25.92 10.63 7.60
C VAL A 102 -25.51 10.97 9.04
N GLN A 103 -25.02 9.96 9.78
CA GLN A 103 -24.59 10.13 11.17
C GLN A 103 -23.43 11.14 11.27
N LEU A 104 -22.44 11.05 10.36
CA LEU A 104 -21.32 12.00 10.29
C LEU A 104 -21.79 13.41 9.94
N SER A 105 -22.78 13.56 9.04
CA SER A 105 -23.33 14.85 8.71
C SER A 105 -24.00 15.52 9.93
N ALA A 106 -24.74 14.74 10.73
CA ALA A 106 -25.32 15.20 11.98
C ALA A 106 -24.23 15.60 13.00
N LEU A 107 -23.21 14.74 13.20
CA LEU A 107 -22.09 15.02 14.09
C LEU A 107 -21.34 16.30 13.71
N MET A 108 -21.08 16.51 12.40
CA MET A 108 -20.43 17.70 11.89
C MET A 108 -21.25 18.97 12.18
N HIS A 109 -22.55 18.88 12.04
CA HIS A 109 -23.44 19.99 12.33
C HIS A 109 -23.51 20.28 13.83
N GLU A 110 -23.79 19.28 14.65
CA GLU A 110 -24.05 19.45 16.08
C GLU A 110 -22.82 19.87 16.87
N ARG A 111 -21.64 19.28 16.60
CA ARG A 111 -20.43 19.56 17.37
C ARG A 111 -19.56 20.68 16.81
N PHE A 112 -19.58 20.87 15.48
CA PHE A 112 -18.65 21.80 14.82
C PHE A 112 -19.35 22.91 14.06
N GLY A 113 -20.69 22.87 13.97
CA GLY A 113 -21.49 23.84 13.22
C GLY A 113 -21.27 23.74 11.70
N VAL A 114 -20.73 22.63 11.22
CA VAL A 114 -20.45 22.42 9.80
C VAL A 114 -21.65 21.81 9.11
N ARG A 115 -22.17 22.51 8.12
CA ARG A 115 -23.29 22.03 7.29
C ARG A 115 -22.75 21.21 6.12
N VAL A 116 -23.14 19.94 6.03
CA VAL A 116 -22.80 19.05 4.91
C VAL A 116 -23.89 19.19 3.82
N VAL A 117 -23.45 19.39 2.58
CA VAL A 117 -24.33 19.55 1.41
C VAL A 117 -23.87 18.60 0.30
N ILE A 118 -24.79 17.81 -0.24
CA ILE A 118 -24.54 17.03 -1.44
C ILE A 118 -24.69 17.93 -2.65
N ASP A 119 -23.63 18.08 -3.44
CA ASP A 119 -23.52 19.07 -4.50
C ASP A 119 -23.30 18.40 -5.87
N ALA A 120 -24.18 18.69 -6.81
CA ALA A 120 -24.11 18.20 -8.19
C ALA A 120 -23.13 19.03 -9.05
N ASP A 121 -22.88 20.27 -8.64
CA ASP A 121 -22.14 21.26 -9.43
C ASP A 121 -20.65 21.36 -9.04
N LEU A 122 -20.20 20.51 -8.11
CA LEU A 122 -18.77 20.39 -7.81
C LEU A 122 -17.99 20.00 -9.08
N PRO A 123 -16.79 20.58 -9.32
CA PRO A 123 -15.94 20.17 -10.43
C PRO A 123 -15.77 18.65 -10.48
N ALA A 124 -15.80 18.05 -11.68
CA ALA A 124 -15.79 16.60 -11.89
C ALA A 124 -14.62 15.86 -11.19
N HIS A 125 -13.51 16.56 -10.94
CA HIS A 125 -12.34 16.04 -10.23
C HIS A 125 -12.40 16.23 -8.70
N ALA A 126 -13.30 17.09 -8.19
CA ALA A 126 -13.43 17.39 -6.78
C ALA A 126 -14.38 16.41 -6.10
N LYS A 127 -13.90 15.78 -5.03
CA LYS A 127 -14.72 14.89 -4.18
C LYS A 127 -15.42 15.65 -3.05
N ARG A 128 -14.77 16.70 -2.54
CA ARG A 128 -15.27 17.60 -1.51
C ARG A 128 -14.68 18.98 -1.66
N SER A 129 -15.38 19.97 -1.11
CA SER A 129 -14.90 21.33 -0.91
C SER A 129 -15.43 21.85 0.42
N TYR A 130 -14.55 22.44 1.24
CA TYR A 130 -14.91 23.01 2.54
C TYR A 130 -14.61 24.51 2.56
N ASP A 131 -15.60 25.29 2.92
CA ASP A 131 -15.47 26.72 3.14
C ASP A 131 -15.44 26.99 4.66
N PRO A 132 -14.30 27.43 5.22
CA PRO A 132 -14.15 27.66 6.66
C PRO A 132 -14.94 28.88 7.16
N GLU A 133 -15.24 29.89 6.31
CA GLU A 133 -15.97 31.09 6.70
C GLU A 133 -17.46 30.78 6.86
N THR A 134 -18.07 30.14 5.88
CA THR A 134 -19.48 29.75 5.93
C THR A 134 -19.73 28.43 6.63
N LYS A 135 -18.66 27.68 6.98
CA LYS A 135 -18.71 26.34 7.55
C LYS A 135 -19.56 25.36 6.72
N VAL A 136 -19.47 25.44 5.41
CA VAL A 136 -20.18 24.55 4.49
C VAL A 136 -19.19 23.54 3.89
N LEU A 137 -19.50 22.25 4.09
CA LEU A 137 -18.81 21.13 3.46
C LEU A 137 -19.66 20.61 2.30
N ARG A 138 -19.19 20.81 1.08
CA ARG A 138 -19.83 20.28 -0.14
C ARG A 138 -19.22 18.95 -0.50
N ILE A 139 -20.06 17.95 -0.75
CA ILE A 139 -19.67 16.58 -1.12
C ILE A 139 -20.24 16.29 -2.51
N ALA A 140 -19.42 15.77 -3.40
CA ALA A 140 -19.84 15.47 -4.76
C ALA A 140 -20.96 14.42 -4.78
N GLN A 141 -22.02 14.72 -5.55
CA GLN A 141 -23.22 13.89 -5.65
C GLN A 141 -22.92 12.47 -6.22
N TRP A 142 -21.95 12.36 -7.12
CA TRP A 142 -21.60 11.10 -7.77
C TRP A 142 -20.88 10.07 -6.87
N LEU A 143 -20.50 10.46 -5.65
CA LEU A 143 -19.88 9.55 -4.70
C LEU A 143 -20.91 8.58 -4.10
N LEU A 144 -20.53 7.33 -3.95
CA LEU A 144 -21.28 6.33 -3.19
C LEU A 144 -21.32 6.68 -1.70
N LEU A 145 -22.30 6.14 -0.96
CA LEU A 145 -22.51 6.46 0.46
C LEU A 145 -21.25 6.29 1.31
N GLY A 146 -20.56 5.15 1.20
CA GLY A 146 -19.29 4.92 1.92
C GLY A 146 -18.17 5.87 1.51
N GLN A 147 -18.16 6.32 0.25
CA GLN A 147 -17.19 7.31 -0.22
C GLN A 147 -17.53 8.70 0.33
N ARG A 148 -18.83 9.06 0.42
CA ARG A 148 -19.28 10.29 1.08
C ARG A 148 -18.89 10.30 2.54
N ALA A 149 -19.20 9.22 3.26
CA ALA A 149 -18.80 9.04 4.66
C ALA A 149 -17.30 9.25 4.84
N PHE A 150 -16.47 8.67 3.95
CA PHE A 150 -15.01 8.85 3.99
C PHE A 150 -14.58 10.31 3.80
N GLN A 151 -15.20 11.05 2.87
CA GLN A 151 -14.88 12.47 2.66
C GLN A 151 -15.31 13.34 3.85
N ILE A 152 -16.47 13.04 4.44
CA ILE A 152 -16.95 13.75 5.65
C ILE A 152 -16.02 13.45 6.82
N ALA A 153 -15.67 12.19 7.05
CA ALA A 153 -14.72 11.77 8.12
C ALA A 153 -13.32 12.38 7.94
N THR A 154 -12.85 12.53 6.68
CA THR A 154 -11.58 13.23 6.42
C THR A 154 -11.65 14.70 6.82
N GLN A 155 -12.78 15.37 6.53
CA GLN A 155 -12.97 16.76 6.97
C GLN A 155 -13.16 16.86 8.48
N LEU A 156 -13.84 15.88 9.10
CA LEU A 156 -13.94 15.77 10.55
C LEU A 156 -12.56 15.75 11.20
N ALA A 157 -11.62 14.95 10.68
CA ALA A 157 -10.24 14.92 11.19
C ALA A 157 -9.57 16.29 11.14
N LEU A 158 -9.71 17.01 10.02
CA LEU A 158 -9.08 18.33 9.83
C LEU A 158 -9.66 19.40 10.75
N VAL A 159 -10.95 19.29 11.10
CA VAL A 159 -11.63 20.25 11.98
C VAL A 159 -11.44 19.88 13.47
N SER A 160 -11.50 18.59 13.80
CA SER A 160 -11.52 18.13 15.19
C SER A 160 -10.14 17.82 15.78
N GLN A 161 -9.12 17.53 14.94
CA GLN A 161 -7.80 17.07 15.37
C GLN A 161 -6.64 17.89 14.74
N PRO A 162 -6.79 19.23 14.55
CA PRO A 162 -5.76 20.02 13.83
C PRO A 162 -4.40 19.99 14.51
N GLU A 163 -4.39 20.02 15.86
CA GLU A 163 -3.17 20.03 16.67
C GLU A 163 -2.50 18.67 16.67
N LEU A 164 -3.27 17.58 16.84
CA LEU A 164 -2.75 16.22 16.80
C LEU A 164 -2.13 15.90 15.42
N LEU A 165 -2.81 16.27 14.33
CA LEU A 165 -2.27 16.10 12.97
C LEU A 165 -0.96 16.86 12.80
N SER A 166 -0.86 18.09 13.30
CA SER A 166 0.34 18.91 13.23
C SER A 166 1.47 18.36 14.09
N ALA A 167 1.16 17.89 15.31
CA ALA A 167 2.12 17.28 16.21
C ALA A 167 2.75 16.02 15.61
N ILE A 168 1.95 15.15 15.00
CA ILE A 168 2.45 13.91 14.36
C ILE A 168 3.34 14.25 13.16
N VAL A 169 2.97 15.22 12.32
CA VAL A 169 3.82 15.65 11.20
C VAL A 169 5.16 16.24 11.71
N ALA A 170 5.13 16.95 12.83
CA ALA A 170 6.33 17.56 13.41
C ALA A 170 7.32 16.53 14.02
N THR A 171 6.92 15.26 14.20
CA THR A 171 7.83 14.20 14.66
C THR A 171 8.86 13.76 13.61
N ASP A 172 8.73 14.23 12.37
CA ASP A 172 9.63 13.88 11.29
C ASP A 172 10.27 15.13 10.68
N ASP A 173 11.55 15.31 10.98
CA ASP A 173 12.33 16.46 10.51
C ASP A 173 12.75 16.36 9.04
N GLN A 174 12.60 15.17 8.43
CA GLN A 174 12.99 14.93 7.04
C GLN A 174 11.92 15.41 6.05
N LEU A 175 10.69 15.61 6.51
CA LEU A 175 9.61 16.11 5.66
C LEU A 175 9.85 17.58 5.26
N THR A 176 9.86 17.81 3.95
CA THR A 176 9.87 19.17 3.39
C THR A 176 8.58 19.93 3.76
N PRO A 177 8.55 21.27 3.69
CA PRO A 177 7.34 22.05 3.95
C PRO A 177 6.14 21.62 3.08
N GLU A 178 6.40 21.25 1.81
CA GLU A 178 5.39 20.75 0.89
C GLU A 178 4.89 19.38 1.31
N SER A 179 5.80 18.46 1.64
CA SER A 179 5.48 17.11 2.12
C SER A 179 4.68 17.10 3.41
N ARG A 180 4.93 18.08 4.30
CA ARG A 180 4.14 18.25 5.54
C ARG A 180 2.66 18.49 5.25
N GLY A 181 2.33 19.27 4.22
CA GLY A 181 0.95 19.47 3.78
C GLY A 181 0.30 18.18 3.28
N VAL A 182 1.03 17.43 2.45
CA VAL A 182 0.56 16.14 1.93
C VAL A 182 0.43 15.10 3.05
N ALA A 183 1.40 15.03 3.97
CA ALA A 183 1.36 14.14 5.14
C ALA A 183 0.14 14.43 6.03
N ARG A 184 -0.18 15.69 6.25
CA ARG A 184 -1.35 16.11 7.03
C ARG A 184 -2.66 15.61 6.40
N ILE A 185 -2.80 15.68 5.07
CA ILE A 185 -3.94 15.11 4.35
C ILE A 185 -3.94 13.58 4.46
N GLY A 186 -2.76 12.95 4.35
CA GLY A 186 -2.59 11.50 4.54
C GLY A 186 -3.05 11.03 5.93
N LEU A 187 -2.67 11.77 6.98
CA LEU A 187 -3.09 11.50 8.35
C LEU A 187 -4.60 11.73 8.57
N ALA A 188 -5.18 12.75 7.92
CA ALA A 188 -6.63 12.94 7.96
C ALA A 188 -7.39 11.80 7.27
N ASN A 189 -6.87 11.27 6.15
CA ASN A 189 -7.40 10.08 5.51
C ASN A 189 -7.22 8.81 6.36
N TYR A 190 -6.09 8.69 7.09
CA TYR A 190 -5.88 7.62 8.06
C TYR A 190 -6.94 7.67 9.17
N PHE A 191 -7.16 8.84 9.77
CA PHE A 191 -8.19 9.03 10.79
C PHE A 191 -9.58 8.68 10.25
N ALA A 192 -9.91 9.09 9.02
CA ALA A 192 -11.19 8.75 8.39
C ALA A 192 -11.38 7.23 8.29
N GLY A 193 -10.36 6.50 7.82
CA GLY A 193 -10.38 5.04 7.78
C GLY A 193 -10.54 4.41 9.17
N ALA A 194 -9.84 4.94 10.17
CA ALA A 194 -9.91 4.46 11.56
C ALA A 194 -11.26 4.79 12.23
N PHE A 195 -11.90 5.89 11.84
CA PHE A 195 -13.20 6.30 12.34
C PHE A 195 -14.33 5.44 11.75
N LEU A 196 -14.33 5.23 10.43
CA LEU A 196 -15.34 4.40 9.75
C LEU A 196 -15.23 2.91 10.11
N LEU A 197 -14.01 2.48 10.44
CA LEU A 197 -13.65 1.10 10.75
C LEU A 197 -12.94 1.06 12.12
N PRO A 198 -13.67 1.25 13.24
CA PRO A 198 -13.08 1.32 14.58
C PRO A 198 -12.25 0.07 14.89
N TYR A 199 -11.08 0.25 15.48
CA TYR A 199 -10.04 -0.77 15.52
C TYR A 199 -10.52 -2.11 16.05
N ARG A 200 -11.05 -2.13 17.29
CA ARG A 200 -11.44 -3.38 17.96
C ARG A 200 -12.56 -4.09 17.23
N GLU A 201 -13.57 -3.34 16.82
CA GLU A 201 -14.74 -3.87 16.13
C GLU A 201 -14.37 -4.44 14.75
N PHE A 202 -13.57 -3.68 14.00
CA PHE A 202 -13.11 -4.11 12.68
C PHE A 202 -12.13 -5.29 12.76
N HIS A 203 -11.20 -5.29 13.72
CA HIS A 203 -10.28 -6.40 13.96
C HIS A 203 -11.02 -7.69 14.31
N SER A 204 -12.00 -7.63 15.21
CA SER A 204 -12.82 -8.78 15.57
C SER A 204 -13.61 -9.31 14.39
N ALA A 205 -14.27 -8.42 13.64
CA ALA A 205 -15.01 -8.80 12.44
C ALA A 205 -14.10 -9.41 11.35
N ALA A 206 -12.89 -8.88 11.16
CA ALA A 206 -11.93 -9.43 10.21
C ALA A 206 -11.50 -10.86 10.57
N ALA A 207 -11.25 -11.13 11.86
CA ALA A 207 -10.91 -12.46 12.32
C ALA A 207 -12.10 -13.43 12.19
N GLU A 208 -13.30 -13.00 12.60
CA GLU A 208 -14.55 -13.77 12.51
C GLU A 208 -14.88 -14.17 11.07
N LEU A 209 -14.70 -13.26 10.13
CA LEU A 209 -15.00 -13.46 8.71
C LEU A 209 -13.80 -13.99 7.91
N HIS A 210 -12.75 -14.48 8.56
CA HIS A 210 -11.53 -14.96 7.90
C HIS A 210 -11.01 -14.01 6.82
N TYR A 211 -11.05 -12.71 7.14
CA TYR A 211 -10.60 -11.62 6.27
C TYR A 211 -11.33 -11.56 4.92
N ASP A 212 -12.59 -12.00 4.85
CA ASP A 212 -13.42 -11.83 3.65
C ASP A 212 -13.72 -10.34 3.43
N ILE A 213 -13.06 -9.75 2.42
CA ILE A 213 -13.10 -8.32 2.17
C ILE A 213 -14.48 -7.87 1.70
N ASP A 214 -15.17 -8.69 0.88
CA ASP A 214 -16.49 -8.34 0.38
C ASP A 214 -17.55 -8.40 1.50
N LEU A 215 -17.44 -9.34 2.44
CA LEU A 215 -18.30 -9.39 3.62
C LEU A 215 -18.00 -8.23 4.59
N LEU A 216 -16.72 -7.92 4.81
CA LEU A 216 -16.32 -6.74 5.60
C LEU A 216 -16.82 -5.44 4.98
N ALA A 217 -16.69 -5.29 3.66
CA ALA A 217 -17.18 -4.11 2.94
C ALA A 217 -18.69 -3.92 3.11
N ARG A 218 -19.47 -5.01 3.06
CA ARG A 218 -20.93 -4.97 3.31
C ARG A 218 -21.25 -4.66 4.76
N ARG A 219 -20.57 -5.30 5.73
CA ARG A 219 -20.83 -5.10 7.16
C ARG A 219 -20.59 -3.66 7.60
N PHE A 220 -19.54 -3.01 7.04
CA PHE A 220 -19.16 -1.65 7.39
C PHE A 220 -19.61 -0.59 6.37
N GLU A 221 -20.32 -0.98 5.31
CA GLU A 221 -20.83 -0.10 4.24
C GLU A 221 -19.75 0.77 3.59
N VAL A 222 -18.56 0.21 3.40
CA VAL A 222 -17.42 0.88 2.76
C VAL A 222 -16.95 0.14 1.50
N GLY A 223 -16.14 0.80 0.68
CA GLY A 223 -15.60 0.18 -0.53
C GLY A 223 -14.48 -0.81 -0.26
N PHE A 224 -14.24 -1.72 -1.22
CA PHE A 224 -13.18 -2.74 -1.21
C PHE A 224 -11.79 -2.12 -0.90
N GLU A 225 -11.43 -1.00 -1.56
CA GLU A 225 -10.15 -0.32 -1.31
C GLU A 225 -10.03 0.15 0.14
N THR A 226 -11.13 0.67 0.73
CA THR A 226 -11.13 1.15 2.11
C THR A 226 -10.88 0.02 3.10
N VAL A 227 -11.51 -1.15 2.90
CA VAL A 227 -11.28 -2.35 3.70
C VAL A 227 -9.82 -2.81 3.59
N CYS A 228 -9.31 -2.98 2.36
CA CYS A 228 -7.92 -3.40 2.13
C CYS A 228 -6.91 -2.45 2.78
N HIS A 229 -7.14 -1.14 2.64
CA HIS A 229 -6.31 -0.13 3.26
C HIS A 229 -6.35 -0.23 4.79
N ARG A 230 -7.54 -0.39 5.39
CA ARG A 230 -7.68 -0.54 6.84
C ARG A 230 -7.00 -1.81 7.36
N LEU A 231 -7.14 -2.94 6.66
CA LEU A 231 -6.47 -4.19 7.00
C LEU A 231 -4.94 -4.01 7.08
N SER A 232 -4.34 -3.21 6.19
CA SER A 232 -2.90 -2.95 6.20
C SER A 232 -2.44 -2.10 7.40
N THR A 233 -3.36 -1.46 8.12
CA THR A 233 -3.07 -0.62 9.30
C THR A 233 -3.33 -1.31 10.64
N LEU A 234 -3.77 -2.58 10.66
CA LEU A 234 -4.07 -3.32 11.88
C LEU A 234 -2.80 -3.79 12.60
N GLN A 235 -1.96 -2.84 13.03
CA GLN A 235 -0.66 -3.14 13.67
C GLN A 235 -0.56 -2.62 15.12
N ARG A 236 -1.71 -2.44 15.81
CA ARG A 236 -1.73 -2.04 17.22
C ARG A 236 -0.97 -3.06 18.07
N PRO A 237 0.01 -2.65 18.90
CA PRO A 237 0.67 -3.56 19.83
C PRO A 237 -0.37 -4.36 20.64
N GLN A 238 -0.12 -5.66 20.85
CA GLN A 238 -0.97 -6.60 21.58
C GLN A 238 -2.32 -6.97 20.92
N LEU A 239 -2.71 -6.31 19.82
CA LEU A 239 -3.92 -6.63 19.05
C LEU A 239 -3.65 -6.52 17.54
N ARG A 240 -2.61 -7.19 17.05
CA ARG A 240 -2.24 -7.15 15.64
C ARG A 240 -3.13 -8.06 14.81
N GLY A 241 -3.54 -7.58 13.65
CA GLY A 241 -4.09 -8.39 12.59
C GLY A 241 -2.99 -9.04 11.74
N VAL A 242 -3.36 -9.65 10.62
CA VAL A 242 -2.41 -10.09 9.61
C VAL A 242 -1.64 -8.87 9.09
N PRO A 243 -0.29 -8.93 9.03
CA PRO A 243 0.51 -7.83 8.51
C PRO A 243 0.42 -7.78 6.98
N PHE A 244 -0.52 -7.02 6.48
CA PHE A 244 -0.78 -6.90 5.06
C PHE A 244 0.11 -5.87 4.37
N ILE A 245 0.31 -6.14 3.09
CA ILE A 245 0.90 -5.27 2.07
C ILE A 245 -0.24 -4.81 1.18
N PHE A 246 -0.40 -3.50 1.05
CA PHE A 246 -1.42 -2.89 0.19
C PHE A 246 -0.77 -2.21 -1.01
N VAL A 247 -1.33 -2.42 -2.21
CA VAL A 247 -0.92 -1.71 -3.42
C VAL A 247 -2.11 -1.30 -4.25
N ARG A 248 -1.94 -0.20 -4.99
CA ARG A 248 -2.85 0.21 -6.05
C ARG A 248 -2.06 0.49 -7.31
N THR A 249 -2.35 -0.26 -8.36
CA THR A 249 -1.69 -0.14 -9.65
C THR A 249 -2.66 0.29 -10.75
N ASP A 250 -2.15 0.99 -11.77
CA ASP A 250 -2.86 1.20 -13.02
C ASP A 250 -2.60 0.06 -14.02
N LYS A 251 -3.23 0.14 -15.19
CA LYS A 251 -3.05 -0.86 -16.28
C LYS A 251 -1.64 -0.91 -16.84
N ALA A 252 -0.86 0.15 -16.71
CA ALA A 252 0.53 0.20 -17.17
C ALA A 252 1.51 -0.37 -16.11
N GLY A 253 1.00 -0.78 -14.94
CA GLY A 253 1.80 -1.33 -13.86
C GLY A 253 2.44 -0.25 -12.96
N ASN A 254 2.05 1.02 -13.10
CA ASN A 254 2.51 2.06 -12.20
C ASN A 254 1.83 1.91 -10.85
N ILE A 255 2.64 1.94 -9.77
CA ILE A 255 2.13 1.85 -8.41
C ILE A 255 1.80 3.25 -7.91
N SER A 256 0.50 3.58 -7.88
CA SER A 256 0.00 4.89 -7.44
C SER A 256 -0.18 5.01 -5.92
N LYS A 257 -0.26 3.89 -5.21
CA LYS A 257 -0.31 3.84 -3.75
C LYS A 257 0.27 2.50 -3.28
N ARG A 258 1.10 2.56 -2.26
CA ARG A 258 1.65 1.37 -1.61
C ARG A 258 1.81 1.59 -0.12
N GLN A 259 1.52 0.57 0.64
CA GLN A 259 1.73 0.52 2.08
C GLN A 259 2.13 -0.89 2.45
N SER A 260 3.07 -1.05 3.35
CA SER A 260 3.49 -2.38 3.79
C SER A 260 3.69 -2.39 5.30
N ALA A 261 3.04 -3.33 5.96
CA ALA A 261 3.32 -3.68 7.35
C ALA A 261 4.42 -4.77 7.45
N THR A 262 5.03 -5.13 6.31
CA THR A 262 6.04 -6.20 6.20
C THR A 262 7.32 -5.69 5.56
N ALA A 263 8.33 -6.56 5.45
CA ALA A 263 9.57 -6.28 4.74
C ALA A 263 9.49 -6.47 3.21
N PHE A 264 8.27 -6.50 2.63
CA PHE A 264 8.13 -6.60 1.17
C PHE A 264 8.71 -5.37 0.49
N HIS A 265 9.52 -5.63 -0.53
CA HIS A 265 10.18 -4.58 -1.28
C HIS A 265 9.46 -4.30 -2.60
N PHE A 266 9.12 -3.04 -2.78
CA PHE A 266 8.61 -2.52 -4.04
C PHE A 266 9.72 -1.78 -4.77
N SER A 267 9.86 -2.03 -6.09
CA SER A 267 10.74 -1.19 -6.90
C SER A 267 10.30 0.28 -6.86
N ARG A 268 11.27 1.16 -6.76
CA ARG A 268 11.05 2.61 -6.97
C ARG A 268 11.14 2.98 -8.45
N VAL A 269 11.71 2.10 -9.27
CA VAL A 269 12.06 2.35 -10.66
C VAL A 269 11.42 1.31 -11.58
N GLY A 270 10.79 1.79 -12.65
CA GLY A 270 10.17 0.93 -13.65
C GLY A 270 8.80 0.38 -13.24
N GLY A 271 8.22 -0.47 -14.09
CA GLY A 271 6.95 -1.13 -13.84
C GLY A 271 7.08 -2.30 -12.87
N SER A 272 5.96 -2.75 -12.33
CA SER A 272 5.86 -3.96 -11.53
C SER A 272 6.08 -5.23 -12.38
N CYS A 273 6.30 -6.37 -11.71
CA CYS A 273 6.52 -7.65 -12.40
C CYS A 273 5.28 -8.07 -13.21
N PRO A 274 5.41 -8.39 -14.51
CA PRO A 274 4.27 -8.81 -15.34
C PRO A 274 3.59 -10.11 -14.86
N LEU A 275 4.28 -10.94 -14.11
CA LEU A 275 3.76 -12.19 -13.55
C LEU A 275 2.97 -11.99 -12.25
N TRP A 276 2.84 -10.76 -11.77
CA TRP A 276 2.15 -10.50 -10.53
C TRP A 276 0.64 -10.40 -10.74
N VAL A 277 -0.11 -11.05 -9.89
CA VAL A 277 -1.58 -11.20 -9.95
C VAL A 277 -2.36 -9.87 -10.09
N VAL A 278 -1.77 -8.75 -9.70
CA VAL A 278 -2.42 -7.43 -9.86
C VAL A 278 -2.72 -7.09 -11.32
N HIS A 279 -1.95 -7.67 -12.26
CA HIS A 279 -2.19 -7.51 -13.69
C HIS A 279 -3.33 -8.39 -14.18
N ASP A 280 -3.44 -9.62 -13.65
CA ASP A 280 -4.52 -10.56 -14.02
C ASP A 280 -5.89 -10.04 -13.59
N ALA A 281 -5.94 -9.22 -12.53
CA ALA A 281 -7.18 -8.59 -12.08
C ALA A 281 -7.84 -7.71 -13.16
N PHE A 282 -7.06 -7.11 -14.07
CA PHE A 282 -7.61 -6.32 -15.18
C PHE A 282 -8.30 -7.18 -16.26
N ALA A 283 -7.89 -8.44 -16.39
CA ALA A 283 -8.55 -9.39 -17.31
C ALA A 283 -9.85 -9.96 -16.73
N GLN A 284 -10.05 -9.85 -15.41
CA GLN A 284 -11.22 -10.36 -14.69
C GLN A 284 -11.87 -9.29 -13.81
N PRO A 285 -12.43 -8.21 -14.41
CA PRO A 285 -12.97 -7.09 -13.65
C PRO A 285 -14.01 -7.52 -12.61
N GLY A 286 -13.89 -6.99 -11.39
CA GLY A 286 -14.83 -7.25 -10.31
C GLY A 286 -14.63 -8.59 -9.58
N ARG A 287 -13.81 -9.51 -10.10
CA ARG A 287 -13.46 -10.75 -9.41
C ARG A 287 -12.20 -10.56 -8.55
N ILE A 288 -12.16 -11.25 -7.43
CA ILE A 288 -10.92 -11.41 -6.66
C ILE A 288 -10.14 -12.55 -7.27
N VAL A 289 -8.91 -12.28 -7.66
CA VAL A 289 -7.93 -13.28 -8.14
C VAL A 289 -6.84 -13.44 -7.12
N THR A 290 -6.32 -14.67 -6.97
CA THR A 290 -5.34 -15.02 -5.93
C THR A 290 -4.07 -15.62 -6.53
N GLN A 291 -2.96 -15.52 -5.82
CA GLN A 291 -1.66 -16.06 -6.25
C GLN A 291 -0.79 -16.36 -5.03
N VAL A 292 -0.17 -17.53 -5.02
CA VAL A 292 1.05 -17.75 -4.22
C VAL A 292 2.23 -17.27 -5.06
N ALA A 293 3.01 -16.36 -4.54
CA ALA A 293 4.11 -15.73 -5.26
C ALA A 293 5.42 -15.82 -4.48
N GLN A 294 6.52 -16.12 -5.19
CA GLN A 294 7.84 -16.18 -4.59
C GLN A 294 8.75 -15.08 -5.15
N MET A 295 9.36 -14.31 -4.26
CA MET A 295 10.36 -13.30 -4.60
C MET A 295 11.73 -13.93 -4.90
N PRO A 296 12.66 -13.18 -5.57
CA PRO A 296 14.00 -13.70 -5.87
C PRO A 296 14.83 -14.07 -4.65
N ASP A 297 14.54 -13.52 -3.48
CA ASP A 297 15.17 -13.83 -2.19
C ASP A 297 14.60 -15.08 -1.51
N GLY A 298 13.70 -15.81 -2.20
CA GLY A 298 13.09 -17.05 -1.73
C GLY A 298 11.87 -16.86 -0.84
N ARG A 299 11.56 -15.64 -0.38
CA ARG A 299 10.36 -15.38 0.42
C ARG A 299 9.10 -15.54 -0.40
N SER A 300 8.10 -16.19 0.19
CA SER A 300 6.82 -16.46 -0.45
C SER A 300 5.70 -15.65 0.20
N TYR A 301 4.79 -15.19 -0.63
CA TYR A 301 3.67 -14.33 -0.25
C TYR A 301 2.37 -14.88 -0.85
N PHE A 302 1.29 -14.69 -0.11
CA PHE A 302 -0.04 -14.88 -0.64
C PHE A 302 -0.61 -13.52 -1.05
N TRP A 303 -1.05 -13.42 -2.29
CA TRP A 303 -1.62 -12.20 -2.87
C TRP A 303 -3.05 -12.44 -3.32
N LEU A 304 -3.87 -11.42 -3.14
CA LEU A 304 -5.16 -11.27 -3.80
C LEU A 304 -5.22 -9.91 -4.50
N ALA A 305 -5.96 -9.85 -5.59
CA ALA A 305 -6.16 -8.61 -6.33
C ALA A 305 -7.57 -8.51 -6.91
N LYS A 306 -8.10 -7.28 -6.98
CA LYS A 306 -9.39 -6.97 -7.60
C LYS A 306 -9.33 -5.60 -8.25
N THR A 307 -9.91 -5.46 -9.44
CA THR A 307 -10.07 -4.14 -10.04
C THR A 307 -11.24 -3.40 -9.42
N THR A 308 -11.01 -2.11 -9.19
CA THR A 308 -12.06 -1.17 -8.83
C THR A 308 -12.26 -0.21 -10.00
N ALA A 309 -13.46 -0.15 -10.55
CA ALA A 309 -13.84 0.83 -11.54
C ALA A 309 -14.52 2.02 -10.84
N PRO A 310 -14.19 3.26 -11.20
CA PRO A 310 -14.98 4.39 -10.73
C PRO A 310 -16.34 4.37 -11.42
N GLU A 311 -17.38 4.48 -10.64
CA GLU A 311 -18.74 4.65 -11.14
C GLU A 311 -18.99 6.12 -11.48
N GLY A 312 -19.84 6.41 -12.46
CA GLY A 312 -20.54 7.68 -12.51
C GLY A 312 -20.10 8.74 -13.52
N GLN A 313 -19.15 8.46 -14.44
CA GLN A 313 -18.76 9.49 -15.42
C GLN A 313 -19.45 9.40 -16.80
N GLY A 314 -20.45 8.50 -16.95
CA GLY A 314 -21.10 8.29 -18.24
C GLY A 314 -20.16 7.74 -19.32
N TYR A 315 -20.70 7.46 -20.51
CA TYR A 315 -19.96 6.79 -21.60
C TYR A 315 -18.75 7.61 -22.11
N LEU A 316 -18.86 8.92 -22.18
CA LEU A 316 -17.80 9.82 -22.66
C LEU A 316 -16.81 10.25 -21.55
N GLY A 317 -17.01 9.84 -20.30
CA GLY A 317 -16.14 10.19 -19.20
C GLY A 317 -14.84 9.39 -19.20
N GLN A 318 -13.77 9.99 -18.64
CA GLN A 318 -12.53 9.25 -18.40
C GLN A 318 -12.72 8.23 -17.28
N HIS A 319 -12.65 6.95 -17.61
CA HIS A 319 -12.75 5.87 -16.62
C HIS A 319 -11.38 5.58 -16.04
N LYS A 320 -11.20 5.89 -14.75
CA LYS A 320 -10.02 5.45 -13.98
C LYS A 320 -10.23 4.00 -13.57
N SER A 321 -9.32 3.12 -13.93
CA SER A 321 -9.33 1.73 -13.52
C SER A 321 -8.03 1.42 -12.80
N PHE A 322 -8.16 0.91 -11.57
CA PHE A 322 -7.04 0.48 -10.74
C PHE A 322 -7.23 -0.96 -10.29
N ALA A 323 -6.14 -1.70 -10.18
CA ALA A 323 -6.12 -2.94 -9.44
C ALA A 323 -5.66 -2.65 -8.00
N ILE A 324 -6.43 -3.13 -7.03
CA ILE A 324 -6.08 -3.16 -5.63
C ILE A 324 -5.50 -4.54 -5.33
N GLY A 325 -4.26 -4.59 -4.91
CA GLY A 325 -3.59 -5.79 -4.42
C GLY A 325 -3.46 -5.76 -2.91
N LEU A 326 -3.74 -6.87 -2.26
CA LEU A 326 -3.49 -7.10 -0.85
C LEU A 326 -2.68 -8.38 -0.70
N GLY A 327 -1.54 -8.30 -0.06
CA GLY A 327 -0.64 -9.44 0.14
C GLY A 327 -0.26 -9.61 1.59
N CYS A 328 0.13 -10.81 1.98
CA CYS A 328 0.75 -11.10 3.25
C CYS A 328 1.85 -12.14 3.08
N ASP A 329 2.71 -12.28 4.08
CA ASP A 329 3.62 -13.41 4.14
C ASP A 329 2.83 -14.73 4.09
N LEU A 330 3.34 -15.73 3.37
CA LEU A 330 2.64 -16.99 3.15
C LEU A 330 2.25 -17.71 4.45
N MET A 331 3.03 -17.52 5.51
CA MET A 331 2.74 -18.08 6.84
C MET A 331 1.43 -17.60 7.47
N HIS A 332 0.82 -16.54 6.93
CA HIS A 332 -0.47 -16.02 7.41
C HIS A 332 -1.63 -16.35 6.47
N ALA A 333 -1.37 -17.00 5.34
CA ALA A 333 -2.37 -17.26 4.32
C ALA A 333 -3.52 -18.16 4.79
N ASP A 334 -3.23 -19.06 5.71
CA ASP A 334 -4.21 -19.99 6.33
C ASP A 334 -5.35 -19.27 7.06
N LYS A 335 -5.13 -18.03 7.49
CA LYS A 335 -6.14 -17.20 8.16
C LYS A 335 -7.15 -16.58 7.19
N LEU A 336 -6.85 -16.58 5.90
CA LEU A 336 -7.65 -15.92 4.87
C LEU A 336 -8.57 -16.91 4.17
N VAL A 337 -9.85 -16.58 4.05
CA VAL A 337 -10.82 -17.39 3.30
C VAL A 337 -10.37 -17.66 1.86
N TYR A 338 -9.57 -16.78 1.29
CA TYR A 338 -9.08 -16.85 -0.10
C TYR A 338 -8.03 -17.93 -0.35
N SER A 339 -7.46 -18.52 0.68
CA SER A 339 -6.54 -19.67 0.58
C SER A 339 -7.25 -21.01 0.51
N THR A 340 -8.56 -21.02 0.67
CA THR A 340 -9.36 -22.26 0.63
C THR A 340 -9.16 -22.99 -0.69
N GLY A 341 -8.73 -24.24 -0.61
CA GLY A 341 -8.47 -25.09 -1.80
C GLY A 341 -7.13 -24.83 -2.49
N ILE A 342 -6.26 -23.99 -1.90
CA ILE A 342 -4.91 -23.74 -2.41
C ILE A 342 -3.89 -24.51 -1.55
N THR A 343 -2.96 -25.20 -2.20
CA THR A 343 -1.86 -25.89 -1.53
C THR A 343 -0.78 -24.85 -1.18
N LEU A 344 -0.67 -24.50 0.10
CA LEU A 344 0.23 -23.45 0.56
C LEU A 344 1.66 -23.94 0.84
N ASP A 345 1.83 -25.21 1.10
CA ASP A 345 3.09 -25.86 1.49
C ASP A 345 3.86 -26.48 0.31
N ASP A 346 3.32 -26.40 -0.91
CA ASP A 346 4.02 -26.83 -2.12
C ASP A 346 4.72 -25.67 -2.82
N PRO A 347 6.06 -25.58 -2.74
CA PRO A 347 6.82 -24.50 -3.39
C PRO A 347 6.66 -24.46 -4.91
N SER A 348 6.27 -25.58 -5.56
CA SER A 348 6.08 -25.65 -7.01
C SER A 348 4.87 -24.87 -7.50
N THR A 349 3.92 -24.58 -6.61
CA THR A 349 2.72 -23.78 -6.94
C THR A 349 3.00 -22.27 -6.93
N ALA A 350 4.13 -21.83 -6.38
CA ALA A 350 4.47 -20.42 -6.25
C ALA A 350 4.96 -19.82 -7.57
N VAL A 351 4.28 -18.78 -8.03
CA VAL A 351 4.71 -18.03 -9.23
C VAL A 351 5.96 -17.22 -8.92
N PRO A 352 7.03 -17.37 -9.73
CA PRO A 352 8.28 -16.65 -9.48
C PRO A 352 8.19 -15.20 -9.94
N ILE A 353 7.74 -14.31 -9.07
CA ILE A 353 7.66 -12.86 -9.34
C ILE A 353 8.96 -12.14 -8.96
N GLY A 354 9.07 -10.87 -9.34
CA GLY A 354 10.13 -9.95 -8.94
C GLY A 354 9.57 -8.57 -8.60
N ALA A 355 10.41 -7.69 -8.08
CA ALA A 355 10.00 -6.31 -7.80
C ALA A 355 9.77 -5.48 -9.07
N GLY A 356 10.47 -5.82 -10.16
CA GLY A 356 10.36 -5.23 -11.50
C GLY A 356 11.48 -5.76 -12.39
N CYS A 357 11.31 -5.84 -13.72
CA CYS A 357 12.26 -6.52 -14.62
C CYS A 357 13.68 -5.96 -14.53
N LYS A 358 13.84 -4.64 -14.43
CA LYS A 358 15.14 -3.98 -14.43
C LYS A 358 16.00 -4.34 -13.20
N ILE A 359 15.37 -4.61 -12.06
CA ILE A 359 16.05 -4.92 -10.79
C ILE A 359 15.91 -6.39 -10.36
N CYS A 360 15.25 -7.21 -11.16
CA CYS A 360 15.06 -8.62 -10.88
C CYS A 360 16.24 -9.43 -11.41
N ASN A 361 16.93 -10.13 -10.51
CA ASN A 361 18.10 -10.95 -10.83
C ASN A 361 17.78 -12.38 -11.29
N ARG A 362 16.49 -12.74 -11.50
CA ARG A 362 16.13 -14.07 -12.02
C ARG A 362 16.72 -14.27 -13.42
N SER A 363 17.52 -15.30 -13.60
CA SER A 363 18.18 -15.59 -14.89
C SER A 363 17.23 -16.22 -15.92
N ALA A 364 16.31 -17.09 -15.48
CA ALA A 364 15.43 -17.86 -16.34
C ALA A 364 13.97 -17.38 -16.25
N CYS A 365 13.66 -16.19 -16.80
CA CYS A 365 12.30 -15.65 -16.82
C CYS A 365 11.86 -15.40 -18.25
N ALA A 366 10.95 -16.23 -18.76
CA ALA A 366 10.40 -16.10 -20.11
C ALA A 366 9.59 -14.80 -20.32
N GLN A 367 9.04 -14.22 -19.25
CA GLN A 367 8.24 -12.98 -19.28
C GLN A 367 9.09 -11.73 -19.07
N ARG A 368 10.42 -11.84 -19.08
CA ARG A 368 11.31 -10.70 -18.88
C ARG A 368 11.15 -9.66 -20.00
N ALA A 369 10.77 -8.43 -19.63
CA ALA A 369 10.60 -7.33 -20.58
C ALA A 369 11.88 -6.50 -20.78
N PHE A 370 12.79 -6.47 -19.79
CA PHE A 370 14.03 -5.70 -19.82
C PHE A 370 15.20 -6.52 -19.25
N PRO A 371 16.43 -6.33 -19.74
CA PRO A 371 17.60 -6.94 -19.10
C PRO A 371 17.76 -6.42 -17.68
N TYR A 372 18.43 -7.22 -16.85
CA TYR A 372 18.79 -6.82 -15.49
C TYR A 372 19.84 -5.70 -15.53
N LEU A 373 19.59 -4.62 -14.79
CA LEU A 373 20.57 -3.53 -14.64
C LEU A 373 21.82 -4.05 -13.92
N GLY A 374 22.97 -3.93 -14.55
CA GLY A 374 24.24 -4.46 -14.05
C GLY A 374 24.60 -5.87 -14.55
N GLY A 375 23.68 -6.57 -15.21
CA GLY A 375 23.94 -7.84 -15.88
C GLY A 375 24.36 -7.65 -17.33
N ARG A 376 25.34 -8.48 -17.80
CA ARG A 376 25.67 -8.58 -19.23
C ARG A 376 24.69 -9.52 -19.92
N VAL A 377 24.24 -9.16 -21.11
CA VAL A 377 23.39 -10.01 -21.94
C VAL A 377 24.29 -10.87 -22.83
N ALA A 378 24.07 -12.20 -22.78
CA ALA A 378 24.73 -13.12 -23.71
C ALA A 378 24.09 -12.98 -25.09
N VAL A 379 24.88 -12.65 -26.08
CA VAL A 379 24.46 -12.60 -27.49
C VAL A 379 25.14 -13.73 -28.25
N ASN A 380 24.34 -14.65 -28.82
CA ASN A 380 24.84 -15.68 -29.70
C ASN A 380 23.97 -15.69 -30.98
N GLU A 381 24.57 -15.30 -32.10
CA GLU A 381 23.87 -15.21 -33.38
C GLU A 381 23.47 -16.57 -33.96
N ASN A 382 24.08 -17.66 -33.48
CA ASN A 382 23.82 -19.01 -33.93
C ASN A 382 22.83 -19.81 -33.07
N THR A 383 22.31 -19.18 -32.00
CA THR A 383 21.39 -19.88 -31.07
C THR A 383 20.17 -19.02 -30.79
N GLY A 384 18.99 -19.51 -31.15
CA GLY A 384 17.73 -18.94 -30.73
C GLY A 384 17.40 -19.37 -29.30
N SER A 385 17.07 -18.44 -28.42
CA SER A 385 16.66 -18.69 -27.03
C SER A 385 15.20 -18.35 -26.82
N GLY A 386 14.46 -19.18 -26.08
CA GLY A 386 13.12 -18.86 -25.57
C GLY A 386 13.12 -17.82 -24.43
N LEU A 387 14.31 -17.44 -23.94
CA LEU A 387 14.48 -16.41 -22.92
C LEU A 387 14.86 -15.09 -23.60
N PRO A 388 14.09 -14.00 -23.41
CA PRO A 388 14.32 -12.74 -24.12
C PRO A 388 15.69 -12.10 -23.87
N TYR A 389 16.25 -12.28 -22.68
CA TYR A 389 17.54 -11.73 -22.27
C TYR A 389 18.26 -12.73 -21.37
N SER A 390 19.08 -13.58 -21.96
CA SER A 390 19.89 -14.52 -21.22
C SER A 390 21.09 -13.79 -20.59
N PRO A 391 21.31 -13.89 -19.28
CA PRO A 391 22.53 -13.34 -18.68
C PRO A 391 23.76 -14.13 -19.13
N VAL A 392 24.90 -13.47 -19.21
CA VAL A 392 26.17 -14.18 -19.33
C VAL A 392 26.39 -14.95 -18.03
N THR A 393 26.27 -16.26 -18.07
CA THR A 393 26.76 -17.12 -16.99
C THR A 393 28.27 -17.08 -17.10
N GLU A 394 28.96 -16.46 -16.16
CA GLU A 394 30.41 -16.66 -16.04
C GLU A 394 30.62 -18.16 -15.79
N VAL A 395 31.18 -18.83 -16.79
CA VAL A 395 31.74 -20.16 -16.61
C VAL A 395 32.99 -19.93 -15.75
N VAL A 396 32.88 -20.25 -14.46
CA VAL A 396 34.01 -20.34 -13.55
C VAL A 396 34.84 -21.57 -13.92
#